data_563eaa21b88f0d1cc79dc53a3bb4f032
#
_entry.id   563eaa21b88f0d1cc79dc53a3bb4f032
#
_cell.length_a   1.000
_cell.length_b   1.000
_cell.length_c   1.000
_cell.angle_alpha   90.00
_cell.angle_beta   90.00
_cell.angle_gamma   90.00
#
_symmetry.space_group_name_H-M   'P 1'
#
loop_
_entity.id
_entity.type
_entity.pdbx_description
1 polymer ?
#
loop_
_entity_poly.entity_id
_entity_poly.type
_entity_poly.pdbx_seq_one_letter_code
_entity_poly.pdbx_strand_id
1 'polypeptide(L)'
;MSQYSQNKIIRRRTKKIKVGSIDVGGDAKISVQSMTNTLTSDVNATVKQINDLVSEGADIVRVSCPDQESTKSLKEIINNVDVPIVADIHFHYKRAIEAADAGAACLRINPGNIGVDKIIEVIDAAKQNNICMRIGVNAGSIDEKILKKYSEPCADALVDSAIANIRLLEDNYFDNFKISVKASDVFTTIEAYEKLAKLCDYPFHVGLTEAGTYLSGSIKSSISIGNLLSQGIGDTIRVSLTADPVEEIKVGHEILKSLNLGSRGIKIISCPSCARQAFPVIDTVRELERRLSHIKDPITLSIIGCVVNGPGEALNSDIG
;
A
#
# COMPACT_ATOMS: atom_id res chain seq x y z
N MET A 1 2.93 26.56 19.47
CA MET A 1 2.25 25.25 19.48
C MET A 1 0.82 25.48 19.02
N SER A 2 0.46 24.97 17.83
CA SER A 2 -0.86 25.14 17.22
C SER A 2 -1.96 24.60 18.12
N GLN A 3 -2.98 25.44 18.41
CA GLN A 3 -4.19 25.07 19.17
C GLN A 3 -5.19 24.22 18.36
N TYR A 4 -4.86 23.83 17.14
CA TYR A 4 -5.68 22.84 16.43
C TYR A 4 -5.46 21.50 17.13
N SER A 5 -6.50 21.06 17.85
CA SER A 5 -6.59 19.70 18.42
C SER A 5 -6.14 18.72 17.34
N GLN A 6 -4.91 18.19 17.47
CA GLN A 6 -4.49 17.05 16.68
C GLN A 6 -5.39 15.89 17.12
N ASN A 7 -6.46 15.63 16.38
CA ASN A 7 -7.21 14.40 16.52
C ASN A 7 -6.22 13.26 16.27
N LYS A 8 -5.64 12.73 17.34
CA LYS A 8 -4.66 11.66 17.27
C LYS A 8 -5.39 10.41 16.86
N ILE A 9 -5.14 9.95 15.64
CA ILE A 9 -5.67 8.68 15.16
C ILE A 9 -5.11 7.57 16.05
N ILE A 10 -6.01 6.82 16.70
CA ILE A 10 -5.63 5.65 17.51
C ILE A 10 -5.63 4.45 16.57
N ARG A 11 -4.44 3.92 16.29
CA ARG A 11 -4.31 2.76 15.42
C ARG A 11 -4.80 1.49 16.11
N ARG A 12 -5.45 0.62 15.32
CA ARG A 12 -5.83 -0.74 15.72
C ARG A 12 -4.58 -1.50 16.17
N ARG A 13 -4.66 -2.21 17.28
CA ARG A 13 -3.58 -3.11 17.72
C ARG A 13 -3.52 -4.31 16.78
N THR A 14 -2.35 -4.53 16.18
CA THR A 14 -2.11 -5.65 15.27
C THR A 14 -0.85 -6.40 15.66
N LYS A 15 -0.76 -7.67 15.27
CA LYS A 15 0.49 -8.42 15.34
C LYS A 15 1.56 -7.68 14.53
N LYS A 16 2.79 -7.74 14.99
CA LYS A 16 3.93 -7.17 14.28
C LYS A 16 4.62 -8.26 13.48
N ILE A 17 4.76 -8.05 12.18
CA ILE A 17 5.49 -8.95 11.27
C ILE A 17 6.63 -8.19 10.58
N LYS A 18 7.49 -8.91 9.88
CA LYS A 18 8.55 -8.31 9.05
C LYS A 18 8.35 -8.63 7.57
N VAL A 19 8.59 -7.63 6.73
CA VAL A 19 8.73 -7.78 5.29
C VAL A 19 10.18 -7.41 4.97
N GLY A 20 11.08 -8.39 4.98
CA GLY A 20 12.51 -8.14 4.94
C GLY A 20 12.96 -7.27 6.12
N SER A 21 13.51 -6.10 5.83
CA SER A 21 13.95 -5.11 6.83
C SER A 21 12.81 -4.24 7.39
N ILE A 22 11.62 -4.25 6.80
CA ILE A 22 10.52 -3.35 7.15
C ILE A 22 9.58 -4.03 8.15
N ASP A 23 9.39 -3.40 9.30
CA ASP A 23 8.36 -3.77 10.28
C ASP A 23 6.98 -3.36 9.77
N VAL A 24 5.98 -4.23 9.91
CA VAL A 24 4.58 -4.00 9.52
C VAL A 24 3.66 -4.43 10.65
N GLY A 25 2.70 -3.59 11.00
CA GLY A 25 1.81 -3.83 12.13
C GLY A 25 2.35 -3.34 13.47
N GLY A 26 1.60 -3.53 14.53
CA GLY A 26 1.92 -3.01 15.85
C GLY A 26 2.05 -1.49 15.86
N ASP A 27 3.19 -1.01 16.34
CA ASP A 27 3.56 0.40 16.42
C ASP A 27 4.39 0.89 15.21
N ALA A 28 4.67 0.01 14.24
CA ALA A 28 5.47 0.35 13.07
C ALA A 28 4.81 1.46 12.22
N LYS A 29 5.61 2.24 11.51
CA LYS A 29 5.10 3.23 10.55
C LYS A 29 4.28 2.54 9.46
N ILE A 30 3.27 3.23 8.95
CA ILE A 30 2.51 2.74 7.80
C ILE A 30 3.41 2.80 6.56
N SER A 31 3.67 1.66 5.95
CA SER A 31 4.53 1.56 4.77
C SER A 31 3.76 1.78 3.47
N VAL A 32 4.39 2.43 2.51
CA VAL A 32 3.86 2.64 1.16
C VAL A 32 4.47 1.60 0.23
N GLN A 33 3.61 0.82 -0.42
CA GLN A 33 4.02 -0.21 -1.38
C GLN A 33 3.50 0.15 -2.78
N SER A 34 4.32 -0.07 -3.82
CA SER A 34 3.86 -0.12 -5.21
C SER A 34 4.28 -1.43 -5.89
N MET A 35 4.08 -1.51 -7.19
CA MET A 35 4.36 -2.71 -7.98
C MET A 35 4.95 -2.31 -9.32
N THR A 36 5.95 -3.07 -9.79
CA THR A 36 6.47 -2.93 -11.13
C THR A 36 5.45 -3.35 -12.19
N ASN A 37 5.52 -2.73 -13.35
CA ASN A 37 4.76 -3.11 -14.55
C ASN A 37 5.67 -3.56 -15.71
N THR A 38 6.96 -3.71 -15.46
CA THR A 38 7.94 -4.30 -16.37
C THR A 38 7.77 -5.83 -16.44
N LEU A 39 8.24 -6.45 -17.49
CA LEU A 39 8.42 -7.90 -17.52
C LEU A 39 9.51 -8.27 -16.52
N THR A 40 9.20 -9.15 -15.57
CA THR A 40 10.13 -9.53 -14.51
C THR A 40 11.37 -10.27 -15.05
N SER A 41 11.24 -10.93 -16.20
CA SER A 41 12.37 -11.51 -16.92
C SER A 41 13.36 -10.48 -17.50
N ASP A 42 12.94 -9.23 -17.69
CA ASP A 42 13.83 -8.11 -17.99
C ASP A 42 14.36 -7.49 -16.67
N VAL A 43 15.47 -8.08 -16.20
CA VAL A 43 16.10 -7.67 -14.94
C VAL A 43 16.47 -6.19 -14.93
N ASN A 44 17.08 -5.70 -16.00
CA ASN A 44 17.55 -4.31 -16.06
C ASN A 44 16.40 -3.30 -15.98
N ALA A 45 15.34 -3.51 -16.77
CA ALA A 45 14.16 -2.65 -16.74
C ALA A 45 13.47 -2.72 -15.38
N THR A 46 13.37 -3.91 -14.77
CA THR A 46 12.72 -4.12 -13.48
C THR A 46 13.52 -3.46 -12.34
N VAL A 47 14.83 -3.65 -12.29
CA VAL A 47 15.72 -3.00 -11.30
C VAL A 47 15.66 -1.49 -11.43
N LYS A 48 15.72 -0.96 -12.66
CA LYS A 48 15.58 0.49 -12.88
C LYS A 48 14.26 1.02 -12.33
N GLN A 49 13.13 0.37 -12.66
CA GLN A 49 11.82 0.81 -12.18
C GLN A 49 11.69 0.69 -10.65
N ILE A 50 12.25 -0.34 -10.02
CA ILE A 50 12.29 -0.47 -8.57
C ILE A 50 13.06 0.72 -7.96
N ASN A 51 14.22 1.08 -8.50
CA ASN A 51 15.00 2.22 -8.02
C ASN A 51 14.25 3.55 -8.19
N ASP A 52 13.53 3.73 -9.29
CA ASP A 52 12.66 4.90 -9.51
C ASP A 52 11.56 4.96 -8.41
N LEU A 53 10.91 3.84 -8.08
CA LEU A 53 9.93 3.75 -6.99
C LEU A 53 10.54 4.06 -5.63
N VAL A 54 11.72 3.53 -5.33
CA VAL A 54 12.43 3.76 -4.06
C VAL A 54 12.83 5.23 -3.92
N SER A 55 13.28 5.87 -4.99
CA SER A 55 13.63 7.30 -4.98
C SER A 55 12.44 8.18 -4.60
N GLU A 56 11.23 7.79 -5.00
CA GLU A 56 9.98 8.47 -4.63
C GLU A 56 9.45 8.05 -3.26
N GLY A 57 10.02 7.01 -2.63
CA GLY A 57 9.74 6.63 -1.26
C GLY A 57 8.92 5.35 -1.09
N ALA A 58 9.00 4.43 -2.02
CA ALA A 58 8.48 3.09 -1.81
C ALA A 58 9.25 2.41 -0.67
N ASP A 59 8.54 1.94 0.35
CA ASP A 59 9.13 1.15 1.44
C ASP A 59 9.22 -0.34 1.08
N ILE A 60 8.34 -0.81 0.20
CA ILE A 60 8.23 -2.19 -0.25
C ILE A 60 7.84 -2.18 -1.73
N VAL A 61 8.45 -3.03 -2.54
CA VAL A 61 8.07 -3.16 -3.95
C VAL A 61 7.60 -4.59 -4.25
N ARG A 62 6.51 -4.72 -5.01
CA ARG A 62 5.97 -5.99 -5.47
C ARG A 62 6.34 -6.23 -6.93
N VAL A 63 6.75 -7.46 -7.23
CA VAL A 63 7.14 -7.91 -8.57
C VAL A 63 6.29 -9.13 -8.95
N SER A 64 5.78 -9.18 -10.17
CA SER A 64 4.95 -10.31 -10.64
C SER A 64 5.82 -11.51 -10.99
N CYS A 65 5.42 -12.71 -10.56
CA CYS A 65 6.10 -13.96 -10.87
C CYS A 65 5.13 -14.96 -11.50
N PRO A 66 4.69 -14.71 -12.76
CA PRO A 66 3.72 -15.56 -13.42
C PRO A 66 4.28 -16.90 -13.90
N ASP A 67 5.58 -16.98 -14.16
CA ASP A 67 6.27 -18.12 -14.78
C ASP A 67 7.66 -18.37 -14.19
N GLN A 68 8.33 -19.41 -14.67
CA GLN A 68 9.64 -19.82 -14.19
C GLN A 68 10.76 -18.86 -14.60
N GLU A 69 10.63 -18.19 -15.72
CA GLU A 69 11.62 -17.22 -16.17
C GLU A 69 11.66 -16.03 -15.22
N SER A 70 10.49 -15.54 -14.83
CA SER A 70 10.34 -14.49 -13.83
C SER A 70 10.95 -14.87 -12.47
N THR A 71 10.72 -16.10 -11.97
CA THR A 71 11.30 -16.52 -10.69
C THR A 71 12.80 -16.75 -10.75
N LYS A 72 13.36 -17.19 -11.90
CA LYS A 72 14.81 -17.26 -12.10
C LYS A 72 15.48 -15.89 -12.05
N SER A 73 14.85 -14.88 -12.66
CA SER A 73 15.34 -13.51 -12.68
C SER A 73 15.26 -12.81 -11.30
N LEU A 74 14.37 -13.31 -10.44
CA LEU A 74 14.07 -12.66 -9.14
C LEU A 74 15.28 -12.54 -8.23
N LYS A 75 16.15 -13.56 -8.20
CA LYS A 75 17.38 -13.54 -7.38
C LYS A 75 18.34 -12.43 -7.80
N GLU A 76 18.49 -12.23 -9.10
CA GLU A 76 19.34 -11.16 -9.63
C GLU A 76 18.73 -9.79 -9.36
N ILE A 77 17.42 -9.64 -9.51
CA ILE A 77 16.70 -8.41 -9.16
C ILE A 77 16.91 -8.07 -7.67
N ILE A 78 16.68 -9.03 -6.76
CA ILE A 78 16.82 -8.83 -5.32
C ILE A 78 18.25 -8.40 -4.95
N ASN A 79 19.26 -8.99 -5.58
CA ASN A 79 20.66 -8.65 -5.31
C ASN A 79 21.07 -7.25 -5.79
N ASN A 80 20.28 -6.62 -6.66
CA ASN A 80 20.57 -5.31 -7.23
C ASN A 80 19.68 -4.18 -6.67
N VAL A 81 18.91 -4.44 -5.60
CA VAL A 81 18.03 -3.44 -4.96
C VAL A 81 18.10 -3.54 -3.44
N ASP A 82 17.93 -2.41 -2.76
CA ASP A 82 17.99 -2.35 -1.28
C ASP A 82 16.60 -2.46 -0.61
N VAL A 83 15.51 -2.45 -1.40
CA VAL A 83 14.14 -2.49 -0.90
C VAL A 83 13.63 -3.94 -0.83
N PRO A 84 12.84 -4.29 0.21
CA PRO A 84 12.22 -5.61 0.28
C PRO A 84 11.29 -5.89 -0.91
N ILE A 85 11.48 -7.06 -1.53
CA ILE A 85 10.69 -7.49 -2.69
C ILE A 85 9.60 -8.47 -2.27
N VAL A 86 8.37 -8.18 -2.68
CA VAL A 86 7.21 -9.07 -2.56
C VAL A 86 7.02 -9.81 -3.88
N ALA A 87 7.12 -11.12 -3.89
CA ALA A 87 6.81 -11.92 -5.07
C ALA A 87 5.29 -12.15 -5.17
N ASP A 88 4.71 -11.76 -6.30
CA ASP A 88 3.28 -11.90 -6.57
C ASP A 88 3.00 -13.18 -7.35
N ILE A 89 2.44 -14.19 -6.68
CA ILE A 89 2.18 -15.51 -7.21
C ILE A 89 0.69 -15.67 -7.50
N HIS A 90 0.34 -16.05 -8.76
CA HIS A 90 -1.05 -16.14 -9.19
C HIS A 90 -1.63 -17.55 -9.08
N PHE A 91 -1.02 -18.54 -9.74
CA PHE A 91 -1.61 -19.88 -9.90
C PHE A 91 -0.68 -21.03 -9.51
N HIS A 92 0.61 -20.91 -9.71
CA HIS A 92 1.55 -22.01 -9.59
C HIS A 92 2.32 -21.95 -8.25
N TYR A 93 1.99 -22.84 -7.33
CA TYR A 93 2.65 -22.94 -6.04
C TYR A 93 4.19 -23.09 -6.12
N LYS A 94 4.70 -23.78 -7.17
CA LYS A 94 6.15 -23.92 -7.39
C LYS A 94 6.83 -22.56 -7.58
N ARG A 95 6.14 -21.58 -8.18
CA ARG A 95 6.69 -20.20 -8.29
C ARG A 95 6.84 -19.55 -6.94
N ALA A 96 5.95 -19.88 -5.98
CA ALA A 96 6.08 -19.38 -4.61
C ALA A 96 7.31 -19.96 -3.91
N ILE A 97 7.56 -21.27 -4.06
CA ILE A 97 8.74 -21.93 -3.48
C ILE A 97 10.01 -21.35 -4.10
N GLU A 98 10.09 -21.27 -5.43
CA GLU A 98 11.23 -20.70 -6.14
C GLU A 98 11.49 -19.22 -5.74
N ALA A 99 10.44 -18.44 -5.55
CA ALA A 99 10.56 -17.05 -5.12
C ALA A 99 11.07 -16.94 -3.68
N ALA A 100 10.63 -17.84 -2.77
CA ALA A 100 11.14 -17.91 -1.42
C ALA A 100 12.64 -18.24 -1.41
N ASP A 101 13.05 -19.24 -2.18
CA ASP A 101 14.46 -19.67 -2.29
C ASP A 101 15.34 -18.62 -2.99
N ALA A 102 14.73 -17.79 -3.85
CA ALA A 102 15.41 -16.65 -4.48
C ALA A 102 15.65 -15.47 -3.52
N GLY A 103 15.04 -15.47 -2.33
CA GLY A 103 15.21 -14.44 -1.31
C GLY A 103 14.10 -13.38 -1.28
N ALA A 104 12.91 -13.64 -1.84
CA ALA A 104 11.78 -12.75 -1.70
C ALA A 104 11.46 -12.50 -0.22
N ALA A 105 11.18 -11.26 0.15
CA ALA A 105 10.86 -10.88 1.53
C ALA A 105 9.42 -11.23 1.94
N CYS A 106 8.54 -11.44 0.98
CA CYS A 106 7.15 -11.80 1.20
C CYS A 106 6.56 -12.49 -0.04
N LEU A 107 5.75 -13.50 0.17
CA LEU A 107 4.96 -14.13 -0.89
C LEU A 107 3.54 -13.59 -0.88
N ARG A 108 3.10 -12.96 -1.97
CA ARG A 108 1.68 -12.63 -2.15
C ARG A 108 0.98 -13.75 -2.87
N ILE A 109 -0.01 -14.29 -2.24
CA ILE A 109 -0.81 -15.39 -2.78
C ILE A 109 -2.31 -15.12 -2.60
N ASN A 110 -3.10 -15.80 -3.44
CA ASN A 110 -4.50 -16.04 -3.18
C ASN A 110 -4.67 -17.58 -3.05
N PRO A 111 -4.87 -18.10 -1.83
CA PRO A 111 -4.98 -19.55 -1.61
C PRO A 111 -6.07 -20.21 -2.45
N GLY A 112 -7.18 -19.50 -2.73
CA GLY A 112 -8.25 -20.01 -3.60
C GLY A 112 -7.81 -20.35 -5.02
N ASN A 113 -6.73 -19.72 -5.52
CA ASN A 113 -6.20 -19.99 -6.86
C ASN A 113 -5.18 -21.14 -6.91
N ILE A 114 -4.61 -21.52 -5.76
CA ILE A 114 -3.48 -22.48 -5.69
C ILE A 114 -3.98 -23.90 -5.33
N GLY A 115 -5.05 -24.00 -4.55
CA GLY A 115 -5.57 -25.25 -4.00
C GLY A 115 -4.95 -25.59 -2.65
N VAL A 116 -5.80 -26.13 -1.74
CA VAL A 116 -5.48 -26.32 -0.32
C VAL A 116 -4.25 -27.21 -0.10
N ASP A 117 -4.15 -28.33 -0.82
CA ASP A 117 -3.02 -29.26 -0.65
C ASP A 117 -1.67 -28.64 -1.02
N LYS A 118 -1.67 -27.73 -1.98
CA LYS A 118 -0.46 -27.06 -2.48
C LYS A 118 -0.05 -25.84 -1.65
N ILE A 119 -1.00 -25.27 -0.92
CA ILE A 119 -0.72 -24.13 -0.04
C ILE A 119 0.18 -24.54 1.13
N ILE A 120 0.09 -25.80 1.59
CA ILE A 120 0.95 -26.32 2.66
C ILE A 120 2.42 -26.28 2.23
N GLU A 121 2.73 -26.70 1.00
CA GLU A 121 4.09 -26.63 0.45
C GLU A 121 4.61 -25.17 0.42
N VAL A 122 3.74 -24.21 0.12
CA VAL A 122 4.10 -22.77 0.13
C VAL A 122 4.33 -22.26 1.56
N ILE A 123 3.51 -22.66 2.52
CA ILE A 123 3.69 -22.32 3.93
C ILE A 123 5.02 -22.88 4.45
N ASP A 124 5.35 -24.13 4.13
CA ASP A 124 6.61 -24.74 4.54
C ASP A 124 7.82 -24.03 3.94
N ALA A 125 7.76 -23.63 2.67
CA ALA A 125 8.80 -22.82 2.05
C ALA A 125 8.95 -21.45 2.74
N ALA A 126 7.84 -20.79 3.09
CA ALA A 126 7.86 -19.52 3.81
C ALA A 126 8.48 -19.66 5.20
N LYS A 127 8.17 -20.75 5.94
CA LYS A 127 8.78 -21.07 7.24
C LYS A 127 10.29 -21.31 7.10
N GLN A 128 10.70 -22.17 6.17
CA GLN A 128 12.11 -22.51 5.93
C GLN A 128 12.97 -21.29 5.61
N ASN A 129 12.42 -20.36 4.83
CA ASN A 129 13.10 -19.13 4.44
C ASN A 129 12.84 -17.96 5.44
N ASN A 130 12.08 -18.17 6.51
CA ASN A 130 11.72 -17.17 7.52
C ASN A 130 11.14 -15.87 6.91
N ILE A 131 10.29 -16.00 5.92
CA ILE A 131 9.63 -14.89 5.22
C ILE A 131 8.14 -14.82 5.55
N CYS A 132 7.55 -13.63 5.40
CA CYS A 132 6.13 -13.46 5.61
C CYS A 132 5.31 -13.80 4.36
N MET A 133 3.99 -13.96 4.57
CA MET A 133 3.04 -14.11 3.48
C MET A 133 2.04 -12.94 3.47
N ARG A 134 1.48 -12.65 2.31
CA ARG A 134 0.31 -11.79 2.18
C ARG A 134 -0.83 -12.55 1.53
N ILE A 135 -1.89 -12.75 2.28
CA ILE A 135 -3.14 -13.29 1.76
C ILE A 135 -3.88 -12.14 1.05
N GLY A 136 -4.11 -12.31 -0.25
CA GLY A 136 -4.79 -11.31 -1.07
C GLY A 136 -6.14 -11.83 -1.56
N VAL A 137 -7.22 -11.40 -0.94
CA VAL A 137 -8.59 -11.64 -1.40
C VAL A 137 -9.05 -10.46 -2.22
N ASN A 138 -9.47 -10.70 -3.45
CA ASN A 138 -10.05 -9.68 -4.33
C ASN A 138 -11.47 -10.11 -4.73
N ALA A 139 -12.38 -9.16 -4.90
CA ALA A 139 -13.77 -9.42 -5.29
C ALA A 139 -13.88 -10.25 -6.59
N GLY A 140 -12.99 -10.01 -7.55
CA GLY A 140 -12.95 -10.77 -8.82
C GLY A 140 -12.35 -12.19 -8.73
N SER A 141 -11.91 -12.65 -7.55
CA SER A 141 -11.27 -13.96 -7.37
C SER A 141 -11.65 -14.65 -6.05
N ILE A 142 -12.88 -14.44 -5.60
CA ILE A 142 -13.46 -15.15 -4.45
C ILE A 142 -13.78 -16.59 -4.87
N ASP A 143 -13.54 -17.54 -3.96
CA ASP A 143 -13.86 -18.96 -4.16
C ASP A 143 -15.35 -19.15 -4.52
N GLU A 144 -15.62 -20.01 -5.52
CA GLU A 144 -17.00 -20.26 -5.99
C GLU A 144 -17.93 -20.80 -4.88
N LYS A 145 -17.40 -21.56 -3.92
CA LYS A 145 -18.21 -22.07 -2.81
C LYS A 145 -18.70 -20.94 -1.91
N ILE A 146 -17.88 -19.89 -1.73
CA ILE A 146 -18.27 -18.70 -0.97
C ILE A 146 -19.25 -17.87 -1.78
N LEU A 147 -18.98 -17.65 -3.07
CA LEU A 147 -19.91 -16.90 -3.95
C LEU A 147 -21.29 -17.54 -4.04
N LYS A 148 -21.40 -18.88 -4.01
CA LYS A 148 -22.71 -19.56 -3.96
C LYS A 148 -23.56 -19.19 -2.74
N LYS A 149 -22.93 -18.81 -1.63
CA LYS A 149 -23.62 -18.36 -0.40
C LYS A 149 -24.16 -16.93 -0.53
N TYR A 150 -23.48 -16.08 -1.28
CA TYR A 150 -23.75 -14.64 -1.32
C TYR A 150 -24.34 -14.15 -2.66
N SER A 151 -24.39 -14.99 -3.69
CA SER A 151 -24.88 -14.69 -5.05
C SER A 151 -24.02 -13.69 -5.82
N GLU A 152 -23.34 -12.76 -5.16
CA GLU A 152 -22.46 -11.74 -5.75
C GLU A 152 -21.26 -11.41 -4.84
N PRO A 153 -20.18 -10.85 -5.39
CA PRO A 153 -19.06 -10.35 -4.59
C PRO A 153 -19.50 -9.16 -3.72
N CYS A 154 -19.54 -9.36 -2.41
CA CYS A 154 -19.88 -8.36 -1.41
C CYS A 154 -18.86 -8.33 -0.26
N ALA A 155 -19.00 -7.37 0.65
CA ALA A 155 -18.09 -7.23 1.79
C ALA A 155 -18.07 -8.51 2.66
N ASP A 156 -19.21 -9.12 2.92
CA ASP A 156 -19.29 -10.36 3.72
C ASP A 156 -18.62 -11.55 3.01
N ALA A 157 -18.75 -11.67 1.69
CA ALA A 157 -18.06 -12.70 0.92
C ALA A 157 -16.53 -12.53 0.97
N LEU A 158 -16.04 -11.29 0.91
CA LEU A 158 -14.61 -10.98 1.08
C LEU A 158 -14.11 -11.35 2.48
N VAL A 159 -14.89 -11.03 3.52
CA VAL A 159 -14.56 -11.35 4.92
C VAL A 159 -14.56 -12.86 5.16
N ASP A 160 -15.60 -13.58 4.73
CA ASP A 160 -15.65 -15.04 4.86
C ASP A 160 -14.46 -15.71 4.16
N SER A 161 -14.10 -15.23 2.96
CA SER A 161 -12.93 -15.73 2.25
C SER A 161 -11.62 -15.45 3.00
N ALA A 162 -11.48 -14.26 3.58
CA ALA A 162 -10.31 -13.91 4.36
C ALA A 162 -10.20 -14.78 5.63
N ILE A 163 -11.30 -14.98 6.36
CA ILE A 163 -11.33 -15.80 7.59
C ILE A 163 -11.02 -17.27 7.28
N ALA A 164 -11.55 -17.81 6.19
CA ALA A 164 -11.22 -19.18 5.78
C ALA A 164 -9.71 -19.34 5.53
N ASN A 165 -9.08 -18.36 4.87
CA ASN A 165 -7.65 -18.37 4.61
C ASN A 165 -6.82 -18.14 5.90
N ILE A 166 -7.26 -17.28 6.82
CA ILE A 166 -6.61 -17.10 8.12
C ILE A 166 -6.56 -18.44 8.87
N ARG A 167 -7.70 -19.11 8.99
CA ARG A 167 -7.78 -20.42 9.65
C ARG A 167 -6.85 -21.43 9.00
N LEU A 168 -6.81 -21.49 7.68
CA LEU A 168 -5.91 -22.40 6.95
C LEU A 168 -4.44 -22.19 7.33
N LEU A 169 -3.99 -20.93 7.50
CA LEU A 169 -2.62 -20.65 7.92
C LEU A 169 -2.40 -20.98 9.40
N GLU A 170 -3.35 -20.62 10.27
CA GLU A 170 -3.30 -20.90 11.70
C GLU A 170 -3.30 -22.41 11.98
N ASP A 171 -4.12 -23.19 11.31
CA ASP A 171 -4.18 -24.66 11.40
C ASP A 171 -2.84 -25.31 10.95
N ASN A 172 -2.08 -24.62 10.12
CA ASN A 172 -0.74 -25.00 9.73
C ASN A 172 0.36 -24.30 10.54
N TYR A 173 0.05 -23.73 11.71
CA TYR A 173 1.01 -23.09 12.62
C TYR A 173 1.84 -22.00 11.94
N PHE A 174 1.21 -21.16 11.11
CA PHE A 174 1.85 -20.04 10.44
C PHE A 174 1.09 -18.75 10.75
N ASP A 175 1.74 -17.82 11.45
CA ASP A 175 1.17 -16.54 11.89
C ASP A 175 1.92 -15.31 11.34
N ASN A 176 3.01 -15.53 10.60
CA ASN A 176 3.81 -14.47 9.98
C ASN A 176 3.18 -14.02 8.65
N PHE A 177 1.99 -13.43 8.71
CA PHE A 177 1.30 -12.95 7.50
C PHE A 177 0.51 -11.67 7.72
N LYS A 178 0.20 -11.00 6.61
CA LYS A 178 -0.70 -9.86 6.50
C LYS A 178 -1.82 -10.15 5.51
N ILE A 179 -2.92 -9.38 5.58
CA ILE A 179 -4.13 -9.64 4.81
C ILE A 179 -4.50 -8.42 3.97
N SER A 180 -5.06 -8.67 2.81
CA SER A 180 -5.74 -7.66 2.01
C SER A 180 -7.07 -8.19 1.49
N VAL A 181 -8.14 -7.39 1.66
CA VAL A 181 -9.48 -7.63 1.12
C VAL A 181 -9.86 -6.42 0.26
N LYS A 182 -9.96 -6.61 -1.05
CA LYS A 182 -10.05 -5.50 -2.00
C LYS A 182 -11.18 -5.71 -3.00
N ALA A 183 -11.89 -4.63 -3.28
CA ALA A 183 -12.80 -4.50 -4.40
C ALA A 183 -12.43 -3.25 -5.23
N SER A 184 -13.04 -3.08 -6.38
CA SER A 184 -12.99 -1.84 -7.17
C SER A 184 -13.97 -0.78 -6.64
N ASP A 185 -14.97 -1.21 -5.88
CA ASP A 185 -15.92 -0.35 -5.18
C ASP A 185 -15.36 0.11 -3.82
N VAL A 186 -15.49 1.40 -3.56
CA VAL A 186 -14.97 2.07 -2.36
C VAL A 186 -15.66 1.58 -1.11
N PHE A 187 -16.99 1.52 -1.11
CA PHE A 187 -17.76 1.19 0.09
C PHE A 187 -17.65 -0.29 0.45
N THR A 188 -17.71 -1.17 -0.55
CA THR A 188 -17.47 -2.61 -0.36
C THR A 188 -16.11 -2.87 0.27
N THR A 189 -15.07 -2.13 -0.19
CA THR A 189 -13.72 -2.28 0.38
C THR A 189 -13.66 -1.79 1.81
N ILE A 190 -14.20 -0.61 2.12
CA ILE A 190 -14.23 -0.05 3.48
C ILE A 190 -14.94 -1.01 4.43
N GLU A 191 -16.17 -1.42 4.07
CA GLU A 191 -16.99 -2.32 4.89
C GLU A 191 -16.30 -3.65 5.16
N ALA A 192 -15.64 -4.25 4.15
CA ALA A 192 -14.91 -5.50 4.31
C ALA A 192 -13.77 -5.37 5.34
N TYR A 193 -12.97 -4.30 5.27
CA TYR A 193 -11.90 -4.07 6.23
C TYR A 193 -12.43 -3.75 7.64
N GLU A 194 -13.49 -2.97 7.77
CA GLU A 194 -14.13 -2.65 9.06
C GLU A 194 -14.67 -3.90 9.76
N LYS A 195 -15.31 -4.80 8.99
CA LYS A 195 -15.80 -6.08 9.51
C LYS A 195 -14.62 -6.98 9.91
N LEU A 196 -13.63 -7.13 9.03
CA LEU A 196 -12.47 -7.99 9.28
C LEU A 196 -11.61 -7.49 10.45
N ALA A 197 -11.54 -6.17 10.67
CA ALA A 197 -10.80 -5.57 11.79
C ALA A 197 -11.31 -5.96 13.17
N LYS A 198 -12.57 -6.39 13.27
CA LYS A 198 -13.21 -6.86 14.49
C LYS A 198 -13.00 -8.36 14.74
N LEU A 199 -12.53 -9.09 13.72
CA LEU A 199 -12.47 -10.56 13.71
C LEU A 199 -11.06 -11.12 13.86
N CYS A 200 -10.01 -10.32 13.60
CA CYS A 200 -8.62 -10.76 13.70
C CYS A 200 -7.69 -9.59 14.07
N ASP A 201 -6.47 -9.90 14.49
CA ASP A 201 -5.43 -8.94 14.87
C ASP A 201 -4.24 -8.92 13.90
N TYR A 202 -4.35 -9.56 12.74
CA TYR A 202 -3.31 -9.53 11.71
C TYR A 202 -3.20 -8.16 11.04
N PRO A 203 -1.99 -7.78 10.57
CA PRO A 203 -1.79 -6.51 9.86
C PRO A 203 -2.54 -6.48 8.52
N PHE A 204 -3.02 -5.31 8.15
CA PHE A 204 -3.74 -5.11 6.90
C PHE A 204 -2.93 -4.33 5.86
N HIS A 205 -2.98 -4.84 4.64
CA HIS A 205 -2.50 -4.14 3.45
C HIS A 205 -3.68 -3.52 2.71
N VAL A 206 -3.96 -2.25 2.99
CA VAL A 206 -5.16 -1.56 2.51
C VAL A 206 -4.96 -0.90 1.15
N GLY A 207 -6.03 -0.78 0.40
CA GLY A 207 -6.10 -0.15 -0.92
C GLY A 207 -7.22 -0.74 -1.75
N LEU A 208 -7.51 -0.12 -2.88
CA LEU A 208 -8.44 -0.63 -3.89
C LEU A 208 -7.72 -1.52 -4.90
N THR A 209 -8.47 -2.31 -5.65
CA THR A 209 -8.05 -2.90 -6.91
C THR A 209 -8.76 -2.18 -8.06
N GLU A 210 -8.07 -2.04 -9.20
CA GLU A 210 -8.68 -1.48 -10.42
C GLU A 210 -9.35 -0.11 -10.20
N ALA A 211 -8.66 0.80 -9.48
CA ALA A 211 -9.25 2.07 -9.07
C ALA A 211 -9.49 3.04 -10.25
N GLY A 212 -8.75 2.87 -11.36
CA GLY A 212 -8.93 3.65 -12.59
C GLY A 212 -7.76 4.57 -12.91
N THR A 213 -8.03 5.59 -13.73
CA THR A 213 -7.03 6.56 -14.20
C THR A 213 -6.43 7.38 -13.05
N TYR A 214 -5.36 8.13 -13.33
CA TYR A 214 -4.66 8.96 -12.34
C TYR A 214 -5.63 9.77 -11.46
N LEU A 215 -6.51 10.58 -12.04
CA LEU A 215 -7.43 11.42 -11.28
C LEU A 215 -8.49 10.59 -10.53
N SER A 216 -9.22 9.75 -11.25
CA SER A 216 -10.32 8.96 -10.66
C SER A 216 -9.79 7.95 -9.63
N GLY A 217 -8.69 7.28 -9.94
CA GLY A 217 -8.06 6.31 -9.05
C GLY A 217 -7.46 6.95 -7.80
N SER A 218 -6.88 8.15 -7.91
CA SER A 218 -6.37 8.91 -6.77
C SER A 218 -7.50 9.31 -5.83
N ILE A 219 -8.62 9.82 -6.36
CA ILE A 219 -9.78 10.21 -5.55
C ILE A 219 -10.38 9.00 -4.83
N LYS A 220 -10.65 7.90 -5.55
CA LYS A 220 -11.20 6.67 -4.95
C LYS A 220 -10.28 6.09 -3.90
N SER A 221 -8.97 6.03 -4.17
CA SER A 221 -7.96 5.55 -3.23
C SER A 221 -7.87 6.45 -1.99
N SER A 222 -7.91 7.76 -2.16
CA SER A 222 -7.91 8.71 -1.05
C SER A 222 -9.12 8.55 -0.14
N ILE A 223 -10.31 8.33 -0.72
CA ILE A 223 -11.53 8.10 0.06
C ILE A 223 -11.42 6.76 0.82
N SER A 224 -11.08 5.67 0.14
CA SER A 224 -11.04 4.34 0.76
C SER A 224 -9.91 4.22 1.79
N ILE A 225 -8.68 4.50 1.39
CA ILE A 225 -7.52 4.41 2.27
C ILE A 225 -7.61 5.45 3.39
N GLY A 226 -7.99 6.69 3.06
CA GLY A 226 -8.13 7.78 4.03
C GLY A 226 -9.19 7.48 5.09
N ASN A 227 -10.36 6.94 4.70
CA ASN A 227 -11.40 6.53 5.63
C ASN A 227 -10.89 5.45 6.59
N LEU A 228 -10.28 4.38 6.07
CA LEU A 228 -9.76 3.28 6.89
C LEU A 228 -8.66 3.76 7.85
N LEU A 229 -7.70 4.52 7.35
CA LEU A 229 -6.59 5.03 8.17
C LEU A 229 -7.09 6.00 9.26
N SER A 230 -8.12 6.82 8.99
CA SER A 230 -8.71 7.72 9.99
C SER A 230 -9.37 6.96 11.15
N GLN A 231 -9.81 5.74 10.91
CA GLN A 231 -10.32 4.79 11.91
C GLN A 231 -9.21 3.95 12.57
N GLY A 232 -7.94 4.17 12.20
CA GLY A 232 -6.80 3.39 12.70
C GLY A 232 -6.62 2.04 12.03
N ILE A 233 -7.32 1.76 10.92
CA ILE A 233 -7.27 0.49 10.17
C ILE A 233 -6.30 0.61 9.00
N GLY A 234 -5.23 -0.18 9.01
CA GLY A 234 -4.24 -0.25 7.94
C GLY A 234 -2.80 -0.12 8.44
N ASP A 235 -1.94 -1.02 7.98
CA ASP A 235 -0.55 -1.13 8.41
C ASP A 235 0.42 -0.95 7.23
N THR A 236 -0.03 -1.21 6.02
CA THR A 236 0.66 -0.92 4.77
C THR A 236 -0.38 -0.55 3.71
N ILE A 237 -0.04 0.35 2.81
CA ILE A 237 -0.96 0.86 1.80
C ILE A 237 -0.43 0.63 0.38
N ARG A 238 -1.36 0.48 -0.59
CA ARG A 238 -1.06 0.59 -2.01
C ARG A 238 -2.18 1.32 -2.73
N VAL A 239 -1.81 2.41 -3.38
CA VAL A 239 -2.64 3.08 -4.39
C VAL A 239 -2.53 2.30 -5.70
N SER A 240 -3.61 2.13 -6.45
CA SER A 240 -3.63 1.41 -7.73
C SER A 240 -4.11 2.36 -8.82
N LEU A 241 -3.25 2.67 -9.79
CA LEU A 241 -3.55 3.63 -10.85
C LEU A 241 -3.23 3.04 -12.24
N THR A 242 -4.04 3.40 -13.22
CA THR A 242 -3.68 3.25 -14.63
C THR A 242 -2.79 4.44 -15.04
N ALA A 243 -1.55 4.44 -14.51
CA ALA A 243 -0.54 5.48 -14.68
C ALA A 243 0.86 4.90 -14.39
N ASP A 244 1.90 5.73 -14.46
CA ASP A 244 3.24 5.34 -14.02
C ASP A 244 3.19 4.93 -12.53
N PRO A 245 3.77 3.77 -12.14
CA PRO A 245 3.77 3.31 -10.75
C PRO A 245 4.38 4.29 -9.74
N VAL A 246 5.24 5.19 -10.17
CA VAL A 246 5.79 6.30 -9.35
C VAL A 246 4.66 7.19 -8.82
N GLU A 247 3.63 7.43 -9.60
CA GLU A 247 2.48 8.24 -9.18
C GLU A 247 1.67 7.57 -8.05
N GLU A 248 1.66 6.23 -7.99
CA GLU A 248 1.03 5.50 -6.88
C GLU A 248 1.71 5.82 -5.53
N ILE A 249 3.05 5.95 -5.53
CA ILE A 249 3.83 6.30 -4.34
C ILE A 249 3.57 7.73 -3.89
N LYS A 250 3.57 8.67 -4.84
CA LYS A 250 3.27 10.08 -4.55
C LYS A 250 1.89 10.24 -3.90
N VAL A 251 0.86 9.66 -4.51
CA VAL A 251 -0.50 9.69 -3.98
C VAL A 251 -0.59 9.00 -2.60
N GLY A 252 0.12 7.88 -2.41
CA GLY A 252 0.19 7.19 -1.12
C GLY A 252 0.75 8.09 -0.02
N HIS A 253 1.86 8.79 -0.28
CA HIS A 253 2.44 9.72 0.67
C HIS A 253 1.55 10.95 0.92
N GLU A 254 0.85 11.47 -0.10
CA GLU A 254 -0.11 12.57 0.08
C GLU A 254 -1.29 12.17 0.99
N ILE A 255 -1.79 10.93 0.85
CA ILE A 255 -2.82 10.41 1.78
C ILE A 255 -2.28 10.39 3.22
N LEU A 256 -1.08 9.85 3.44
CA LEU A 256 -0.46 9.78 4.77
C LEU A 256 -0.20 11.17 5.36
N LYS A 257 0.31 12.12 4.56
CA LYS A 257 0.53 13.51 4.99
C LYS A 257 -0.77 14.21 5.37
N SER A 258 -1.84 14.00 4.57
CA SER A 258 -3.15 14.61 4.82
C SER A 258 -3.75 14.17 6.15
N LEU A 259 -3.42 12.96 6.62
CA LEU A 259 -3.87 12.39 7.90
C LEU A 259 -2.85 12.58 9.04
N ASN A 260 -1.72 13.25 8.81
CA ASN A 260 -0.60 13.36 9.75
C ASN A 260 -0.06 11.98 10.23
N LEU A 261 -0.15 10.96 9.37
CA LEU A 261 0.36 9.60 9.59
C LEU A 261 1.71 9.33 8.91
N GLY A 262 2.20 10.26 8.12
CA GLY A 262 3.47 10.25 7.44
C GLY A 262 4.00 11.66 7.23
N SER A 263 5.30 11.78 7.10
CA SER A 263 5.99 13.07 7.11
C SER A 263 7.07 13.15 6.02
N ARG A 264 6.86 12.53 4.85
CA ARG A 264 7.84 12.62 3.76
C ARG A 264 7.58 13.83 2.88
N GLY A 265 8.59 14.70 2.74
CA GLY A 265 8.57 15.84 1.84
C GLY A 265 7.74 17.03 2.33
N ILE A 266 7.67 18.05 1.50
CA ILE A 266 7.02 19.31 1.83
C ILE A 266 5.51 19.19 1.76
N LYS A 267 4.82 19.70 2.77
CA LYS A 267 3.38 19.90 2.77
C LYS A 267 3.09 21.35 2.38
N ILE A 268 2.57 21.56 1.19
CA ILE A 268 2.21 22.89 0.72
C ILE A 268 0.77 23.22 1.13
N ILE A 269 0.59 24.34 1.80
CA ILE A 269 -0.70 24.97 2.07
C ILE A 269 -0.79 26.19 1.17
N SER A 270 -1.75 26.20 0.25
CA SER A 270 -1.90 27.32 -0.70
C SER A 270 -3.35 27.75 -0.85
N CYS A 271 -3.57 29.04 -1.07
CA CYS A 271 -4.90 29.53 -1.38
C CYS A 271 -5.26 29.25 -2.86
N PRO A 272 -6.57 29.09 -3.17
CA PRO A 272 -7.01 28.82 -4.55
C PRO A 272 -6.88 30.04 -5.47
N SER A 273 -6.31 31.15 -4.98
CA SER A 273 -6.23 32.42 -5.65
C SER A 273 -7.60 33.12 -5.84
N CYS A 274 -7.62 34.42 -5.75
CA CYS A 274 -8.82 35.24 -6.00
C CYS A 274 -8.39 36.67 -6.39
N ALA A 275 -9.36 37.57 -6.61
CA ALA A 275 -9.10 38.98 -6.97
C ALA A 275 -8.27 39.77 -5.94
N ARG A 276 -8.07 39.24 -4.74
CA ARG A 276 -7.22 39.85 -3.68
C ARG A 276 -5.74 39.44 -3.74
N GLN A 277 -5.37 38.58 -4.69
CA GLN A 277 -3.98 38.11 -4.80
C GLN A 277 -3.02 39.26 -5.14
N ALA A 278 -1.89 39.33 -4.45
CA ALA A 278 -0.83 40.30 -4.68
C ALA A 278 0.27 39.78 -5.63
N PHE A 279 0.28 38.46 -5.91
CA PHE A 279 1.24 37.81 -6.79
C PHE A 279 0.59 36.56 -7.44
N PRO A 280 1.17 35.99 -8.51
CA PRO A 280 0.62 34.84 -9.22
C PRO A 280 0.80 33.54 -8.42
N VAL A 281 -0.09 33.27 -7.46
CA VAL A 281 -0.02 32.13 -6.51
C VAL A 281 0.08 30.79 -7.23
N ILE A 282 -0.74 30.56 -8.25
CA ILE A 282 -0.80 29.27 -8.97
C ILE A 282 0.55 28.93 -9.59
N ASP A 283 1.16 29.87 -10.30
CA ASP A 283 2.45 29.65 -10.96
C ASP A 283 3.58 29.52 -9.96
N THR A 284 3.52 30.30 -8.86
CA THR A 284 4.48 30.21 -7.75
C THR A 284 4.43 28.85 -7.09
N VAL A 285 3.22 28.32 -6.79
CA VAL A 285 3.06 26.99 -6.19
C VAL A 285 3.60 25.90 -7.11
N ARG A 286 3.25 25.91 -8.40
CA ARG A 286 3.75 24.93 -9.37
C ARG A 286 5.27 24.92 -9.47
N GLU A 287 5.87 26.09 -9.49
CA GLU A 287 7.34 26.20 -9.56
C GLU A 287 8.00 25.72 -8.27
N LEU A 288 7.43 26.00 -7.11
CA LEU A 288 7.94 25.52 -5.83
C LEU A 288 7.76 24.00 -5.68
N GLU A 289 6.63 23.43 -6.05
CA GLU A 289 6.45 21.98 -6.09
C GLU A 289 7.54 21.31 -6.90
N ARG A 290 7.81 21.84 -8.11
CA ARG A 290 8.86 21.32 -8.99
C ARG A 290 10.27 21.45 -8.38
N ARG A 291 10.61 22.62 -7.84
CA ARG A 291 11.95 22.90 -7.29
C ARG A 291 12.22 22.15 -5.99
N LEU A 292 11.20 21.98 -5.16
CA LEU A 292 11.32 21.44 -3.83
C LEU A 292 11.04 19.92 -3.77
N SER A 293 10.73 19.27 -4.88
CA SER A 293 10.41 17.85 -4.95
C SER A 293 11.53 16.93 -4.42
N HIS A 294 12.78 17.39 -4.48
CA HIS A 294 13.94 16.65 -3.96
C HIS A 294 14.06 16.66 -2.43
N ILE A 295 13.38 17.59 -1.75
CA ILE A 295 13.39 17.70 -0.28
C ILE A 295 12.50 16.59 0.30
N LYS A 296 13.09 15.74 1.10
CA LYS A 296 12.40 14.60 1.75
C LYS A 296 12.05 14.89 3.22
N ASP A 297 12.61 15.96 3.79
CA ASP A 297 12.33 16.38 5.16
C ASP A 297 10.89 16.93 5.29
N PRO A 298 10.23 16.69 6.42
CA PRO A 298 8.87 17.15 6.65
C PRO A 298 8.87 18.65 6.96
N ILE A 299 8.48 19.45 6.00
CA ILE A 299 8.35 20.92 6.13
C ILE A 299 6.95 21.31 5.69
N THR A 300 6.28 22.16 6.47
CA THR A 300 5.02 22.79 6.08
C THR A 300 5.31 24.17 5.50
N LEU A 301 4.95 24.38 4.24
CA LEU A 301 5.13 25.64 3.51
C LEU A 301 3.78 26.27 3.19
N SER A 302 3.54 27.50 3.67
CA SER A 302 2.32 28.26 3.38
C SER A 302 2.54 29.29 2.28
N ILE A 303 1.69 29.27 1.23
CA ILE A 303 1.77 30.22 0.10
C ILE A 303 0.38 30.85 -0.10
N ILE A 304 0.17 32.00 0.49
CA ILE A 304 -1.11 32.68 0.50
C ILE A 304 -0.99 34.06 -0.16
N GLY A 305 -1.78 34.29 -1.20
CA GLY A 305 -1.67 35.46 -2.06
C GLY A 305 -2.23 36.78 -1.49
N CYS A 306 -2.75 36.82 -0.27
CA CYS A 306 -3.33 38.03 0.29
C CYS A 306 -3.09 38.18 1.79
N VAL A 307 -3.12 39.41 2.29
CA VAL A 307 -2.90 39.76 3.68
C VAL A 307 -4.04 39.31 4.63
N VAL A 308 -5.17 38.87 4.10
CA VAL A 308 -6.33 38.47 4.93
C VAL A 308 -6.07 37.13 5.62
N ASN A 309 -5.62 36.11 4.85
CA ASN A 309 -5.37 34.77 5.38
C ASN A 309 -3.87 34.47 5.56
N GLY A 310 -3.00 35.23 4.87
CA GLY A 310 -1.55 34.99 4.89
C GLY A 310 -0.94 34.92 6.27
N PRO A 311 -1.13 35.94 7.14
CA PRO A 311 -0.53 35.92 8.47
C PRO A 311 -1.00 34.76 9.35
N GLY A 312 -2.29 34.36 9.24
CA GLY A 312 -2.84 33.26 10.01
C GLY A 312 -2.29 31.90 9.59
N GLU A 313 -2.16 31.65 8.31
CA GLU A 313 -1.61 30.39 7.78
C GLU A 313 -0.09 30.32 7.98
N ALA A 314 0.63 31.45 7.87
CA ALA A 314 2.06 31.51 8.11
C ALA A 314 2.42 31.13 9.56
N LEU A 315 1.61 31.55 10.54
CA LEU A 315 1.81 31.21 11.97
C LEU A 315 1.67 29.69 12.24
N ASN A 316 0.99 28.96 11.39
CA ASN A 316 0.77 27.52 11.52
C ASN A 316 1.67 26.67 10.61
N SER A 317 2.64 27.29 9.95
CA SER A 317 3.57 26.66 9.01
C SER A 317 5.01 26.84 9.48
N ASP A 318 5.91 25.98 9.03
CA ASP A 318 7.34 26.13 9.29
C ASP A 318 7.91 27.31 8.52
N ILE A 319 7.38 27.56 7.30
CA ILE A 319 7.71 28.65 6.40
C ILE A 319 6.41 29.20 5.81
N GLY A 320 6.26 30.52 5.81
CA GLY A 320 5.07 31.18 5.25
C GLY A 320 5.36 32.58 4.72
#